data_e3e8ecfb1d9c5dbbd773b450e9895a1f
#
_entry.id   e3e8ecfb1d9c5dbbd773b450e9895a1f
#
_cell.length_a   1.000
_cell.length_b   1.000
_cell.length_c   1.000
_cell.angle_alpha   90.00
_cell.angle_beta   90.00
_cell.angle_gamma   90.00
#
_symmetry.space_group_name_H-M   'P 1'
#
loop_
_entity.id
_entity.type
_entity.pdbx_description
1 polymer ?
#
loop_
_entity_poly.entity_id
_entity_poly.type
_entity_poly.pdbx_seq_one_letter_code
_entity_poly.pdbx_strand_id
1 'polypeptide(L)'
;MGGMGINSVEALRGEVECPDLAAWLRAGDGTYAGLYRALTAACAQGGTAPVCLCGLSLGAVLALQYAIAFPGRVHALVLIAPQYQMPKWLLRLQNFLFRLLPAHAFSEMGLSRQEMIRLTRSMETLDFSRQLDRITCPVLVLCGARDRTNHKAAVQSARHIRGAVYQAVPDAGH
;
A
#
# COMPACT_ATOMS: atom_id res chain seq x y z
N MET A 1 -23.03 -2.07 15.98
CA MET A 1 -23.11 -0.79 15.25
C MET A 1 -21.97 -0.76 14.24
N GLY A 2 -22.26 -0.99 13.08
CA GLY A 2 -22.30 -0.32 11.85
C GLY A 2 -21.01 -0.51 11.09
N GLY A 3 -20.88 -1.62 10.30
CA GLY A 3 -19.80 -1.79 9.33
C GLY A 3 -19.82 -0.66 8.30
N MET A 4 -18.86 0.21 8.36
CA MET A 4 -18.59 1.24 7.39
C MET A 4 -17.43 0.76 6.51
N GLY A 5 -17.74 0.05 5.44
CA GLY A 5 -16.64 -0.43 4.61
C GLY A 5 -16.95 -0.86 3.18
N ILE A 6 -18.15 -1.24 2.86
CA ILE A 6 -18.40 -1.88 1.56
C ILE A 6 -19.16 -0.97 0.57
N ASN A 7 -19.87 0.03 1.03
CA ASN A 7 -20.73 0.86 0.16
C ASN A 7 -19.98 1.93 -0.66
N SER A 8 -18.69 2.15 -0.45
CA SER A 8 -17.93 3.17 -1.19
C SER A 8 -17.47 2.69 -2.57
N VAL A 9 -17.38 1.39 -2.79
CA VAL A 9 -16.91 0.81 -4.06
C VAL A 9 -18.02 0.83 -5.13
N GLU A 10 -19.29 0.71 -4.73
CA GLU A 10 -20.44 0.76 -5.64
C GLU A 10 -20.62 2.13 -6.33
N ALA A 11 -20.04 3.19 -5.76
CA ALA A 11 -20.08 4.51 -6.37
C ALA A 11 -19.05 4.68 -7.51
N LEU A 12 -18.09 3.76 -7.66
CA LEU A 12 -17.12 3.80 -8.74
C LEU A 12 -17.75 3.26 -10.03
N ARG A 13 -17.71 4.06 -11.07
CA ARG A 13 -18.14 3.62 -12.40
C ARG A 13 -17.01 2.81 -13.02
N GLY A 14 -17.24 1.51 -13.21
CA GLY A 14 -16.28 0.60 -13.82
C GLY A 14 -16.12 -0.69 -13.03
N GLU A 15 -15.39 -1.62 -13.59
CA GLU A 15 -15.04 -2.87 -12.95
C GLU A 15 -13.95 -2.65 -11.91
N VAL A 16 -14.23 -2.93 -10.65
CA VAL A 16 -13.30 -2.74 -9.52
C VAL A 16 -12.89 -4.10 -8.98
N GLU A 17 -11.61 -4.39 -9.07
CA GLU A 17 -11.01 -5.56 -8.46
C GLU A 17 -10.38 -5.20 -7.11
N CYS A 18 -10.77 -5.93 -6.06
CA CYS A 18 -10.19 -5.80 -4.72
C CYS A 18 -9.47 -7.10 -4.35
N PRO A 19 -8.18 -7.25 -4.67
CA PRO A 19 -7.44 -8.46 -4.37
C PRO A 19 -7.23 -8.66 -2.87
N ASP A 20 -7.38 -9.89 -2.40
CA ASP A 20 -7.00 -10.29 -1.05
C ASP A 20 -5.47 -10.47 -0.97
N LEU A 21 -4.79 -9.45 -0.42
CA LEU A 21 -3.33 -9.48 -0.27
C LEU A 21 -2.86 -10.60 0.67
N ALA A 22 -3.66 -11.00 1.66
CA ALA A 22 -3.32 -12.12 2.54
C ALA A 22 -3.37 -13.45 1.78
N ALA A 23 -4.36 -13.63 0.89
CA ALA A 23 -4.41 -14.79 0.01
C ALA A 23 -3.23 -14.81 -0.95
N TRP A 24 -2.86 -13.69 -1.57
CA TRP A 24 -1.70 -13.59 -2.45
C TRP A 24 -0.38 -13.87 -1.71
N LEU A 25 -0.25 -13.40 -0.47
CA LEU A 25 0.92 -13.65 0.36
C LEU A 25 1.09 -15.16 0.64
N ARG A 26 -0.02 -15.84 0.98
CA ARG A 26 -0.02 -17.29 1.25
C ARG A 26 0.22 -18.14 0.00
N ALA A 27 -0.35 -17.72 -1.14
CA ALA A 27 -0.14 -18.42 -2.41
C ALA A 27 1.29 -18.23 -2.96
N GLY A 28 1.98 -17.16 -2.54
CA GLY A 28 3.34 -16.84 -2.95
C GLY A 28 4.41 -17.33 -1.96
N ASP A 29 5.51 -16.59 -1.91
CA ASP A 29 6.67 -16.89 -1.05
C ASP A 29 6.60 -16.21 0.34
N GLY A 30 5.50 -15.54 0.65
CA GLY A 30 5.29 -14.81 1.90
C GLY A 30 6.11 -13.52 2.03
N THR A 31 6.62 -12.98 0.90
CA THR A 31 7.43 -11.75 0.88
C THR A 31 6.74 -10.61 0.15
N TYR A 32 7.21 -9.39 0.37
CA TYR A 32 6.78 -8.22 -0.38
C TYR A 32 7.04 -8.38 -1.89
N ALA A 33 8.18 -8.95 -2.26
CA ALA A 33 8.50 -9.21 -3.67
C ALA A 33 7.51 -10.18 -4.32
N GLY A 34 7.03 -11.18 -3.57
CA GLY A 34 5.98 -12.09 -3.99
C GLY A 34 4.65 -11.36 -4.25
N LEU A 35 4.24 -10.50 -3.32
CA LEU A 35 3.05 -9.65 -3.49
C LEU A 35 3.17 -8.73 -4.70
N TYR A 36 4.33 -8.12 -4.89
CA TYR A 36 4.56 -7.24 -6.04
C TYR A 36 4.47 -7.99 -7.38
N ARG A 37 5.01 -9.23 -7.45
CA ARG A 37 4.83 -10.10 -8.62
C ARG A 37 3.36 -10.43 -8.87
N ALA A 38 2.60 -10.74 -7.83
CA ALA A 38 1.17 -11.02 -7.95
C ALA A 38 0.39 -9.80 -8.47
N LEU A 39 0.65 -8.60 -7.94
CA LEU A 39 0.06 -7.36 -8.45
C LEU A 39 0.42 -7.14 -9.93
N THR A 40 1.68 -7.32 -10.28
CA THR A 40 2.14 -7.13 -11.67
C THR A 40 1.45 -8.11 -12.62
N ALA A 41 1.27 -9.37 -12.20
CA ALA A 41 0.55 -10.38 -12.98
C ALA A 41 -0.94 -10.02 -13.13
N ALA A 42 -1.61 -9.58 -12.07
CA ALA A 42 -3.00 -9.16 -12.11
C ALA A 42 -3.21 -7.97 -13.06
N CYS A 43 -2.36 -6.93 -12.95
CA CYS A 43 -2.41 -5.78 -13.88
C CYS A 43 -2.12 -6.16 -15.34
N ALA A 44 -1.35 -7.23 -15.59
CA ALA A 44 -1.09 -7.72 -16.93
C ALA A 44 -2.28 -8.48 -17.53
N GLN A 45 -3.09 -9.16 -16.71
CA GLN A 45 -4.29 -9.87 -17.15
C GLN A 45 -5.38 -8.93 -17.67
N GLY A 46 -5.46 -7.70 -17.15
CA GLY A 46 -6.33 -6.64 -17.63
C GLY A 46 -5.98 -6.08 -19.03
N GLY A 47 -5.03 -6.70 -19.74
CA GLY A 47 -4.62 -6.31 -21.09
C GLY A 47 -3.59 -5.17 -21.11
N THR A 48 -3.61 -4.36 -22.19
CA THR A 48 -2.64 -3.28 -22.41
C THR A 48 -3.13 -1.90 -21.94
N ALA A 49 -4.40 -1.75 -21.63
CA ALA A 49 -4.97 -0.47 -21.16
C ALA A 49 -4.35 -0.03 -19.80
N PRO A 50 -4.12 1.27 -19.62
CA PRO A 50 -3.67 1.77 -18.32
C PRO A 50 -4.73 1.55 -17.24
N VAL A 51 -4.28 1.16 -16.04
CA VAL A 51 -5.15 0.86 -14.89
C VAL A 51 -5.19 2.05 -13.91
N CYS A 52 -6.31 2.21 -13.20
CA CYS A 52 -6.37 3.05 -12.01
C CYS A 52 -6.02 2.20 -10.79
N LEU A 53 -5.06 2.64 -9.99
CA LEU A 53 -4.65 1.95 -8.78
C LEU A 53 -5.05 2.74 -7.54
N CYS A 54 -5.66 2.05 -6.59
CA CYS A 54 -5.93 2.58 -5.26
C CYS A 54 -5.34 1.63 -4.21
N GLY A 55 -4.50 2.13 -3.33
CA GLY A 55 -3.88 1.32 -2.31
C GLY A 55 -3.87 1.99 -0.94
N LEU A 56 -4.16 1.21 0.11
CA LEU A 56 -4.03 1.60 1.50
C LEU A 56 -2.79 0.93 2.11
N SER A 57 -1.96 1.70 2.83
CA SER A 57 -0.83 1.19 3.60
C SER A 57 0.10 0.31 2.75
N LEU A 58 0.16 -1.00 2.99
CA LEU A 58 0.92 -1.96 2.16
C LEU A 58 0.49 -1.91 0.69
N GLY A 59 -0.81 -1.81 0.42
CA GLY A 59 -1.34 -1.65 -0.93
C GLY A 59 -0.87 -0.35 -1.60
N ALA A 60 -0.70 0.72 -0.82
CA ALA A 60 -0.16 1.99 -1.33
C ALA A 60 1.32 1.85 -1.73
N VAL A 61 2.12 1.09 -0.96
CA VAL A 61 3.53 0.81 -1.29
C VAL A 61 3.64 -0.01 -2.58
N LEU A 62 2.79 -1.02 -2.74
CA LEU A 62 2.72 -1.85 -3.96
C LEU A 62 2.32 -1.03 -5.19
N ALA A 63 1.25 -0.22 -5.06
CA ALA A 63 0.76 0.63 -6.14
C ALA A 63 1.79 1.70 -6.53
N LEU A 64 2.47 2.30 -5.54
CA LEU A 64 3.57 3.24 -5.75
C LEU A 64 4.69 2.62 -6.56
N GLN A 65 5.17 1.43 -6.16
CA GLN A 65 6.22 0.72 -6.87
C GLN A 65 5.81 0.38 -8.31
N TYR A 66 4.55 -0.05 -8.50
CA TYR A 66 4.05 -0.35 -9.83
C TYR A 66 4.04 0.89 -10.73
N ALA A 67 3.57 2.04 -10.23
CA ALA A 67 3.56 3.30 -10.97
C ALA A 67 4.96 3.78 -11.33
N ILE A 68 5.96 3.57 -10.46
CA ILE A 68 7.37 3.86 -10.73
C ILE A 68 7.94 2.94 -11.81
N ALA A 69 7.62 1.65 -11.76
CA ALA A 69 8.17 0.66 -12.70
C ALA A 69 7.51 0.74 -14.08
N PHE A 70 6.22 1.10 -14.13
CA PHE A 70 5.40 1.10 -15.34
C PHE A 70 4.61 2.42 -15.50
N PRO A 71 5.28 3.57 -15.66
CA PRO A 71 4.61 4.89 -15.66
C PRO A 71 3.54 5.03 -16.75
N GLY A 72 3.71 4.39 -17.91
CA GLY A 72 2.72 4.39 -19.00
C GLY A 72 1.54 3.43 -18.79
N ARG A 73 1.55 2.61 -17.72
CA ARG A 73 0.52 1.62 -17.43
C ARG A 73 -0.45 2.06 -16.32
N VAL A 74 -0.24 3.23 -15.73
CA VAL A 74 -1.11 3.77 -14.68
C VAL A 74 -1.78 5.04 -15.18
N HIS A 75 -3.12 5.01 -15.23
CA HIS A 75 -3.94 6.15 -15.62
C HIS A 75 -4.11 7.15 -14.48
N ALA A 76 -4.34 6.66 -13.27
CA ALA A 76 -4.45 7.44 -12.05
C ALA A 76 -4.05 6.61 -10.82
N LEU A 77 -3.53 7.29 -9.79
CA LEU A 77 -3.01 6.64 -8.59
C LEU A 77 -3.60 7.29 -7.34
N VAL A 78 -4.22 6.49 -6.47
CA VAL A 78 -4.67 6.92 -5.15
C VAL A 78 -3.85 6.18 -4.08
N LEU A 79 -3.13 6.93 -3.27
CA LEU A 79 -2.28 6.42 -2.20
C LEU A 79 -2.85 6.83 -0.85
N ILE A 80 -3.26 5.86 -0.03
CA ILE A 80 -3.82 6.11 1.29
C ILE A 80 -2.79 5.67 2.34
N ALA A 81 -2.37 6.61 3.18
CA ALA A 81 -1.32 6.42 4.19
C ALA A 81 -0.03 5.78 3.63
N PRO A 82 0.53 6.30 2.50
CA PRO A 82 1.67 5.70 1.84
C PRO A 82 2.94 5.84 2.67
N GLN A 83 3.83 4.86 2.50
CA GLN A 83 5.23 4.92 2.89
C GLN A 83 6.10 4.75 1.64
N TYR A 84 6.94 5.72 1.32
CA TYR A 84 7.86 5.64 0.18
C TYR A 84 9.28 5.21 0.58
N GLN A 85 9.55 5.19 1.88
CA GLN A 85 10.81 4.73 2.47
C GLN A 85 10.53 4.00 3.77
N MET A 86 11.05 2.78 3.91
CA MET A 86 10.84 1.99 5.12
C MET A 86 11.91 2.34 6.18
N PRO A 87 11.51 2.85 7.35
CA PRO A 87 12.45 3.13 8.43
C PRO A 87 12.93 1.81 9.06
N LYS A 88 14.12 1.34 8.66
CA LYS A 88 14.70 0.04 9.04
C LYS A 88 14.68 -0.23 10.55
N TRP A 89 15.02 0.77 11.35
CA TRP A 89 15.03 0.64 12.81
C TRP A 89 13.62 0.41 13.37
N LEU A 90 12.61 1.09 12.82
CA LEU A 90 11.22 0.97 13.25
C LEU A 90 10.66 -0.42 12.89
N LEU A 91 10.92 -0.90 11.67
CA LEU A 91 10.51 -2.25 11.25
C LEU A 91 11.18 -3.34 12.11
N ARG A 92 12.45 -3.17 12.47
CA ARG A 92 13.16 -4.11 13.36
C ARG A 92 12.56 -4.10 14.76
N LEU A 93 12.26 -2.93 15.31
CA LEU A 93 11.59 -2.79 16.60
C LEU A 93 10.19 -3.42 16.55
N GLN A 94 9.41 -3.12 15.51
CA GLN A 94 8.09 -3.70 15.28
C GLN A 94 8.17 -5.23 15.18
N ASN A 95 9.11 -5.79 14.44
CA ASN A 95 9.33 -7.22 14.32
C ASN A 95 9.72 -7.87 15.68
N PHE A 96 10.47 -7.15 16.50
CA PHE A 96 10.77 -7.60 17.86
C PHE A 96 9.51 -7.64 18.73
N LEU A 97 8.70 -6.58 18.69
CA LEU A 97 7.43 -6.50 19.41
C LEU A 97 6.43 -7.56 18.94
N PHE A 98 6.37 -7.84 17.65
CA PHE A 98 5.51 -8.90 17.09
C PHE A 98 5.80 -10.28 17.67
N ARG A 99 7.04 -10.56 18.09
CA ARG A 99 7.38 -11.81 18.76
C ARG A 99 6.80 -11.92 20.15
N LEU A 100 6.53 -10.79 20.80
CA LEU A 100 5.99 -10.73 22.17
C LEU A 100 4.46 -10.71 22.17
N LEU A 101 3.82 -10.31 21.07
CA LEU A 101 2.37 -10.26 20.97
C LEU A 101 1.78 -11.67 20.85
N PRO A 102 0.59 -11.92 21.42
CA PRO A 102 -0.10 -13.18 21.27
C PRO A 102 -0.56 -13.40 19.82
N ALA A 103 -0.68 -14.66 19.42
CA ALA A 103 -0.98 -15.02 18.03
C ALA A 103 -2.33 -14.47 17.52
N HIS A 104 -3.34 -14.37 18.42
CA HIS A 104 -4.66 -13.85 18.06
C HIS A 104 -4.65 -12.36 17.64
N ALA A 105 -3.64 -11.58 18.04
CA ALA A 105 -3.52 -10.18 17.62
C ALA A 105 -3.33 -10.01 16.10
N PHE A 106 -2.96 -11.07 15.39
CA PHE A 106 -2.75 -11.07 13.94
C PHE A 106 -3.91 -11.66 13.16
N SER A 107 -4.86 -12.33 13.83
CA SER A 107 -5.98 -13.03 13.18
C SER A 107 -6.93 -12.07 12.44
N GLU A 108 -7.11 -10.86 12.96
CA GLU A 108 -7.94 -9.83 12.31
C GLU A 108 -7.37 -9.36 10.95
N MET A 109 -6.06 -9.47 10.77
CA MET A 109 -5.38 -9.18 9.49
C MET A 109 -5.33 -10.38 8.55
N GLY A 110 -5.89 -11.52 8.96
CA GLY A 110 -5.87 -12.76 8.18
C GLY A 110 -4.49 -13.38 8.01
N LEU A 111 -3.49 -12.96 8.79
CA LEU A 111 -2.11 -13.43 8.71
C LEU A 111 -1.65 -14.06 10.04
N SER A 112 -0.76 -15.04 9.96
CA SER A 112 -0.05 -15.55 11.12
C SER A 112 1.09 -14.59 11.53
N ARG A 113 1.53 -14.69 12.79
CA ARG A 113 2.69 -13.93 13.27
C ARG A 113 3.95 -14.15 12.40
N GLN A 114 4.18 -15.37 11.94
CA GLN A 114 5.35 -15.70 11.13
C GLN A 114 5.28 -15.07 9.74
N GLU A 115 4.11 -15.08 9.12
CA GLU A 115 3.85 -14.41 7.82
C GLU A 115 4.07 -12.90 7.94
N MET A 116 3.55 -12.28 9.00
CA MET A 116 3.74 -10.85 9.24
C MET A 116 5.22 -10.48 9.43
N ILE A 117 5.98 -11.25 10.22
CA ILE A 117 7.42 -11.02 10.42
C ILE A 117 8.19 -11.24 9.11
N ARG A 118 7.85 -12.25 8.31
CA ARG A 118 8.49 -12.50 7.02
C ARG A 118 8.25 -11.35 6.05
N LEU A 119 7.00 -10.91 5.93
CA LEU A 119 6.60 -9.80 5.09
C LEU A 119 7.36 -8.52 5.48
N THR A 120 7.27 -8.09 6.74
CA THR A 120 7.88 -6.84 7.20
C THR A 120 9.41 -6.85 7.09
N ARG A 121 10.07 -8.00 7.30
CA ARG A 121 11.51 -8.15 7.06
C ARG A 121 11.86 -7.97 5.59
N SER A 122 11.06 -8.51 4.68
CA SER A 122 11.32 -8.37 3.24
C SER A 122 11.14 -6.92 2.74
N MET A 123 10.51 -6.06 3.55
CA MET A 123 10.31 -4.64 3.24
C MET A 123 11.43 -3.73 3.78
N GLU A 124 12.32 -4.20 4.65
CA GLU A 124 13.32 -3.37 5.35
C GLU A 124 14.25 -2.57 4.41
N THR A 125 14.42 -3.00 3.17
CA THR A 125 15.29 -2.35 2.18
C THR A 125 14.56 -1.48 1.18
N LEU A 126 13.23 -1.36 1.28
CA LEU A 126 12.45 -0.57 0.34
C LEU A 126 12.71 0.92 0.55
N ASP A 127 13.14 1.57 -0.51
CA ASP A 127 13.34 3.01 -0.58
C ASP A 127 13.11 3.49 -2.01
N PHE A 128 12.04 4.25 -2.19
CA PHE A 128 11.62 4.83 -3.47
C PHE A 128 11.91 6.34 -3.57
N SER A 129 12.59 6.93 -2.57
CA SER A 129 12.79 8.37 -2.45
C SER A 129 13.40 9.02 -3.70
N ARG A 130 14.26 8.28 -4.41
CA ARG A 130 14.96 8.76 -5.62
C ARG A 130 14.23 8.44 -6.93
N GLN A 131 13.01 7.91 -6.86
CA GLN A 131 12.28 7.40 -8.04
C GLN A 131 10.87 7.96 -8.14
N LEU A 132 10.44 8.80 -7.19
CA LEU A 132 9.08 9.34 -7.15
C LEU A 132 8.79 10.28 -8.34
N ASP A 133 9.83 10.90 -8.90
CA ASP A 133 9.77 11.75 -10.11
C ASP A 133 9.41 10.98 -11.38
N ARG A 134 9.55 9.65 -11.38
CA ARG A 134 9.17 8.77 -12.50
C ARG A 134 7.66 8.58 -12.64
N ILE A 135 6.89 8.94 -11.61
CA ILE A 135 5.42 8.86 -11.64
C ILE A 135 4.89 10.01 -12.48
N THR A 136 4.21 9.69 -13.57
CA THR A 136 3.72 10.68 -14.55
C THR A 136 2.21 10.80 -14.58
N CYS A 137 1.47 9.89 -13.96
CA CYS A 137 0.01 9.94 -13.87
C CYS A 137 -0.47 10.92 -12.78
N PRO A 138 -1.73 11.36 -12.81
CA PRO A 138 -2.36 12.06 -11.70
C PRO A 138 -2.32 11.23 -10.41
N VAL A 139 -1.94 11.88 -9.28
CA VAL A 139 -1.83 11.21 -7.98
C VAL A 139 -2.61 11.96 -6.92
N LEU A 140 -3.44 11.23 -6.18
CA LEU A 140 -4.08 11.68 -4.96
C LEU A 140 -3.46 10.94 -3.76
N VAL A 141 -2.93 11.70 -2.82
CA VAL A 141 -2.40 11.15 -1.57
C VAL A 141 -3.36 11.50 -0.44
N LEU A 142 -3.88 10.49 0.23
CA LEU A 142 -4.77 10.60 1.37
C LEU A 142 -4.07 10.14 2.65
N CYS A 143 -4.38 10.79 3.77
CA CYS A 143 -3.95 10.31 5.08
C CYS A 143 -4.96 10.75 6.13
N GLY A 144 -5.28 9.87 7.08
CA GLY A 144 -6.14 10.22 8.19
C GLY A 144 -5.52 11.35 9.02
N ALA A 145 -6.32 12.33 9.43
CA ALA A 145 -5.85 13.47 10.24
C ALA A 145 -5.30 13.01 11.60
N ARG A 146 -5.72 11.84 12.10
CA ARG A 146 -5.24 11.23 13.34
C ARG A 146 -4.13 10.20 13.14
N ASP A 147 -3.76 9.88 11.88
CA ASP A 147 -2.64 8.96 11.57
C ASP A 147 -1.28 9.66 11.71
N ARG A 148 -0.79 9.77 12.94
CA ARG A 148 0.49 10.41 13.23
C ARG A 148 1.69 9.66 12.64
N THR A 149 1.55 8.36 12.43
CA THR A 149 2.65 7.50 11.97
C THR A 149 2.96 7.74 10.50
N ASN A 150 1.92 7.83 9.66
CA ASN A 150 2.09 7.92 8.21
C ASN A 150 1.96 9.35 7.67
N HIS A 151 1.46 10.30 8.47
CA HIS A 151 1.21 11.67 8.05
C HIS A 151 2.44 12.33 7.39
N LYS A 152 3.61 12.24 8.04
CA LYS A 152 4.85 12.84 7.52
C LYS A 152 5.23 12.24 6.16
N ALA A 153 5.16 10.92 6.03
CA ALA A 153 5.50 10.23 4.79
C ALA A 153 4.49 10.54 3.68
N ALA A 154 3.20 10.62 4.00
CA ALA A 154 2.14 10.98 3.05
C ALA A 154 2.35 12.39 2.48
N VAL A 155 2.56 13.39 3.35
CA VAL A 155 2.85 14.77 2.93
C VAL A 155 4.11 14.85 2.08
N GLN A 156 5.17 14.14 2.47
CA GLN A 156 6.42 14.11 1.70
C GLN A 156 6.24 13.40 0.35
N SER A 157 5.49 12.29 0.29
CA SER A 157 5.16 11.64 -0.98
C SER A 157 4.52 12.62 -1.96
N ALA A 158 3.50 13.37 -1.51
CA ALA A 158 2.83 14.34 -2.35
C ALA A 158 3.75 15.49 -2.81
N ARG A 159 4.74 15.87 -1.99
CA ARG A 159 5.72 16.91 -2.35
C ARG A 159 6.73 16.46 -3.40
N HIS A 160 7.10 15.17 -3.37
CA HIS A 160 8.13 14.62 -4.28
C HIS A 160 7.52 14.08 -5.58
N ILE A 161 6.23 13.73 -5.60
CA ILE A 161 5.54 13.30 -6.82
C ILE A 161 5.01 14.55 -7.55
N ARG A 162 5.45 14.75 -8.76
CA ARG A 162 5.07 15.92 -9.55
C ARG A 162 3.55 15.97 -9.81
N GLY A 163 2.91 17.07 -9.42
CA GLY A 163 1.48 17.26 -9.63
C GLY A 163 0.58 16.46 -8.68
N ALA A 164 1.13 15.79 -7.67
CA ALA A 164 0.32 15.09 -6.69
C ALA A 164 -0.45 16.05 -5.78
N VAL A 165 -1.69 15.68 -5.45
CA VAL A 165 -2.54 16.39 -4.50
C VAL A 165 -2.56 15.64 -3.18
N TYR A 166 -2.35 16.34 -2.06
CA TYR A 166 -2.50 15.80 -0.72
C TYR A 166 -3.83 16.24 -0.11
N GLN A 167 -4.53 15.31 0.52
CA GLN A 167 -5.75 15.60 1.29
C GLN A 167 -5.74 14.82 2.61
N ALA A 168 -5.91 15.54 3.71
CA ALA A 168 -6.17 14.92 5.00
C ALA A 168 -7.65 14.50 5.09
N VAL A 169 -7.90 13.30 5.61
CA VAL A 169 -9.26 12.81 5.88
C VAL A 169 -9.61 13.13 7.33
N PRO A 170 -10.58 14.04 7.57
CA PRO A 170 -10.97 14.39 8.93
C PRO A 170 -11.41 13.17 9.74
N ASP A 171 -11.11 13.19 11.02
CA ASP A 171 -11.49 12.16 12.00
C ASP A 171 -11.06 10.72 11.72
N ALA A 172 -10.33 10.47 10.64
CA ALA A 172 -9.79 9.16 10.31
C ALA A 172 -8.44 8.92 11.01
N GLY A 173 -8.24 7.66 11.44
CA GLY A 173 -6.93 7.11 11.83
C GLY A 173 -6.24 6.42 10.65
N HIS A 174 -5.50 5.35 10.97
CA HIS A 174 -4.86 4.50 9.96
C HIS A 174 -5.82 3.46 9.43
#